data_4545f719c68144fa7ab1026fe8cd5f69
#
_entry.id   4545f719c68144fa7ab1026fe8cd5f69
#
_cell.length_a   1.000
_cell.length_b   1.000
_cell.length_c   1.000
_cell.angle_alpha   90.00
_cell.angle_beta   90.00
_cell.angle_gamma   90.00
#
_symmetry.space_group_name_H-M   'P 1'
#
loop_
_entity.id
_entity.type
_entity.pdbx_description
1 polymer ?
#
loop_
_entity_poly.entity_id
_entity_poly.type
_entity_poly.pdbx_seq_one_letter_code
_entity_poly.pdbx_strand_id
1 'polypeptide(L)'
;MEKLVIIDAHSHLWLKQDTSWDGKEIRSLKNGRSIFLGEEVQMIPPFIIDGRNTAEVFLSNMDYAQVSAAVVVQEFIDGLQNDYLAEVQSQYPDRFLTCGMVEYLKDGFCDEAIRLMDQGFKGIAIPGHRLLGKPLTSDEMMRMFREMERRNVFLSITLEDGDKQVGELSEVIAECPRLRVAIGHLGMANPPQTPCWENESWRRQMLLARHENVMIESGGITWLYNSEFYPFPSAIRAIKEATELVGMEKLMWGSDYPRTITAITYRMSYDFVVKSQELTDEEKRLFLGENAKKFYGFENLVELPYIKNMSE
;
A
#
# COMPACT_ATOMS: atom_id res chain seq x y z
N MET A 1 9.22 -24.62 13.53
CA MET A 1 8.42 -23.85 12.55
C MET A 1 9.40 -23.17 11.61
N GLU A 2 9.16 -23.24 10.32
CA GLU A 2 9.90 -22.50 9.32
C GLU A 2 9.76 -21.00 9.61
N LYS A 3 10.85 -20.22 9.43
CA LYS A 3 10.82 -18.77 9.73
C LYS A 3 9.84 -18.07 8.77
N LEU A 4 8.85 -17.39 9.32
CA LEU A 4 7.85 -16.67 8.52
C LEU A 4 8.54 -15.51 7.79
N VAL A 5 8.39 -15.45 6.47
CA VAL A 5 8.78 -14.30 5.67
C VAL A 5 7.67 -13.26 5.76
N ILE A 6 8.02 -12.02 6.11
CA ILE A 6 7.06 -10.92 6.22
C ILE A 6 7.49 -9.82 5.26
N ILE A 7 6.59 -9.40 4.38
CA ILE A 7 6.79 -8.33 3.39
C ILE A 7 5.62 -7.37 3.49
N ASP A 8 5.93 -6.10 3.69
CA ASP A 8 4.96 -5.03 3.74
C ASP A 8 4.61 -4.57 2.32
N ALA A 9 3.40 -4.84 1.86
CA ALA A 9 2.96 -4.51 0.51
C ALA A 9 2.50 -3.05 0.35
N HIS A 10 2.43 -2.26 1.44
CA HIS A 10 1.96 -0.87 1.40
C HIS A 10 2.56 -0.03 2.54
N SER A 11 3.43 0.88 2.18
CA SER A 11 4.06 1.84 3.10
C SER A 11 4.39 3.14 2.38
N HIS A 12 4.72 4.19 3.14
CA HIS A 12 5.04 5.51 2.61
C HIS A 12 6.34 6.05 3.21
N LEU A 13 7.10 6.80 2.40
CA LEU A 13 8.30 7.51 2.83
C LEU A 13 8.31 8.92 2.23
N TRP A 14 8.83 9.90 3.00
CA TRP A 14 9.03 11.27 2.51
C TRP A 14 10.13 12.00 3.27
N LEU A 15 10.78 12.90 2.58
CA LEU A 15 11.69 13.88 3.22
C LEU A 15 10.92 15.09 3.74
N LYS A 16 9.89 15.51 3.01
CA LYS A 16 9.06 16.65 3.36
C LYS A 16 7.72 16.53 2.63
N GLN A 17 6.65 16.71 3.37
CA GLN A 17 5.35 17.01 2.77
C GLN A 17 5.31 18.53 2.51
N ASP A 18 5.13 18.93 1.25
CA ASP A 18 5.03 20.33 0.83
C ASP A 18 4.28 20.38 -0.50
N THR A 19 2.97 20.26 -0.42
CA THR A 19 2.11 20.10 -1.60
C THR A 19 0.72 20.66 -1.33
N SER A 20 -0.17 20.51 -2.27
CA SER A 20 -1.58 20.81 -2.12
C SER A 20 -2.42 19.83 -2.94
N TRP A 21 -3.64 19.60 -2.50
CA TRP A 21 -4.63 18.85 -3.26
C TRP A 21 -5.97 19.59 -3.23
N ASP A 22 -6.59 19.77 -4.38
CA ASP A 22 -7.84 20.54 -4.54
C ASP A 22 -7.77 21.93 -3.88
N GLY A 23 -6.63 22.63 -4.05
CA GLY A 23 -6.35 23.95 -3.49
C GLY A 23 -6.12 24.00 -1.97
N LYS A 24 -6.12 22.88 -1.29
CA LYS A 24 -5.88 22.79 0.16
C LYS A 24 -4.46 22.37 0.45
N GLU A 25 -3.81 23.11 1.37
CA GLU A 25 -2.42 22.90 1.77
C GLU A 25 -2.21 21.55 2.44
N ILE A 26 -1.06 20.92 2.12
CA ILE A 26 -0.51 19.74 2.80
C ILE A 26 0.95 20.02 3.09
N ARG A 27 1.34 20.11 4.37
CA ARG A 27 2.68 20.51 4.77
C ARG A 27 3.11 19.91 6.10
N SER A 28 4.30 19.32 6.13
CA SER A 28 4.90 18.80 7.37
C SER A 28 5.14 19.92 8.39
N LEU A 29 4.83 19.63 9.64
CA LEU A 29 5.15 20.42 10.82
C LEU A 29 6.10 19.63 11.74
N LYS A 30 6.50 20.25 12.85
CA LYS A 30 7.28 19.56 13.89
C LYS A 30 6.40 18.60 14.71
N ASN A 31 7.08 17.65 15.38
CA ASN A 31 6.46 16.72 16.32
C ASN A 31 5.39 15.82 15.68
N GLY A 32 5.66 15.36 14.46
CA GLY A 32 4.80 14.45 13.72
C GLY A 32 3.48 15.03 13.24
N ARG A 33 3.27 16.34 13.35
CA ARG A 33 2.08 17.03 12.87
C ARG A 33 2.24 17.47 11.42
N SER A 34 1.13 17.66 10.75
CA SER A 34 1.06 18.25 9.40
C SER A 34 -0.17 19.12 9.27
N ILE A 35 -0.08 20.14 8.41
CA ILE A 35 -1.30 20.67 7.81
C ILE A 35 -1.76 19.64 6.78
N PHE A 36 -2.96 19.13 6.92
CA PHE A 36 -3.55 18.14 6.03
C PHE A 36 -4.89 18.66 5.51
N LEU A 37 -4.94 18.96 4.23
CA LEU A 37 -6.11 19.57 3.58
C LEU A 37 -6.60 20.86 4.28
N GLY A 38 -5.65 21.64 4.80
CA GLY A 38 -5.90 22.91 5.48
C GLY A 38 -6.14 22.80 6.99
N GLU A 39 -6.12 21.60 7.58
CA GLU A 39 -6.27 21.38 9.03
C GLU A 39 -5.00 20.82 9.65
N GLU A 40 -4.68 21.26 10.89
CA GLU A 40 -3.55 20.67 11.63
C GLU A 40 -3.96 19.31 12.22
N VAL A 41 -3.21 18.27 11.87
CA VAL A 41 -3.44 16.90 12.34
C VAL A 41 -2.16 16.24 12.84
N GLN A 42 -2.28 15.25 13.70
CA GLN A 42 -1.18 14.33 14.04
C GLN A 42 -1.08 13.29 12.93
N MET A 43 -0.12 13.49 12.02
CA MET A 43 0.04 12.64 10.82
C MET A 43 0.88 11.38 11.12
N ILE A 44 1.95 11.54 11.89
CA ILE A 44 2.90 10.50 12.28
C ILE A 44 3.19 10.61 13.80
N PRO A 45 3.86 9.64 14.43
CA PRO A 45 4.14 9.71 15.85
C PRO A 45 4.88 10.98 16.27
N PRO A 46 4.57 11.55 17.46
CA PRO A 46 5.15 12.81 17.92
C PRO A 46 6.67 12.73 18.18
N PHE A 47 7.25 11.55 18.32
CA PHE A 47 8.70 11.36 18.46
C PHE A 47 9.46 11.54 17.13
N ILE A 48 8.78 11.56 15.99
CA ILE A 48 9.36 11.95 14.70
C ILE A 48 9.30 13.49 14.63
N ILE A 49 10.28 14.11 15.29
CA ILE A 49 10.23 15.54 15.63
C ILE A 49 10.40 16.49 14.44
N ASP A 50 11.12 16.08 13.40
CA ASP A 50 11.40 16.91 12.22
C ASP A 50 10.35 16.76 11.10
N GLY A 51 9.34 15.89 11.28
CA GLY A 51 8.28 15.63 10.32
C GLY A 51 8.73 14.81 9.10
N ARG A 52 9.95 14.27 9.10
CA ARG A 52 10.49 13.44 8.04
C ARG A 52 10.22 11.97 8.33
N ASN A 53 9.76 11.26 7.33
CA ASN A 53 9.55 9.81 7.40
C ASN A 53 10.53 9.10 6.47
N THR A 54 11.75 8.88 6.96
CA THR A 54 12.87 8.41 6.13
C THR A 54 13.02 6.89 6.12
N ALA A 55 13.73 6.41 5.11
CA ALA A 55 14.04 4.98 4.94
C ALA A 55 14.81 4.43 6.16
N GLU A 56 15.74 5.20 6.77
CA GLU A 56 16.52 4.77 7.91
C GLU A 56 15.65 4.54 9.16
N VAL A 57 14.67 5.42 9.38
CA VAL A 57 13.69 5.27 10.47
C VAL A 57 12.81 4.06 10.21
N PHE A 58 12.37 3.87 8.98
CA PHE A 58 11.55 2.72 8.62
C PHE A 58 12.31 1.40 8.68
N LEU A 59 13.56 1.36 8.19
CA LEU A 59 14.43 0.17 8.32
C LEU A 59 14.60 -0.25 9.76
N SER A 60 14.81 0.71 10.69
CA SER A 60 14.90 0.41 12.12
C SER A 60 13.63 -0.26 12.66
N ASN A 61 12.43 0.20 12.22
CA ASN A 61 11.17 -0.43 12.59
C ASN A 61 11.01 -1.81 11.94
N MET A 62 11.37 -1.95 10.66
CA MET A 62 11.33 -3.22 9.93
C MET A 62 12.23 -4.27 10.57
N ASP A 63 13.47 -3.91 10.91
CA ASP A 63 14.44 -4.83 11.53
C ASP A 63 13.95 -5.29 12.90
N TYR A 64 13.48 -4.38 13.74
CA TYR A 64 12.89 -4.71 15.04
C TYR A 64 11.64 -5.61 14.88
N ALA A 65 10.79 -5.33 13.91
CA ALA A 65 9.60 -6.12 13.64
C ALA A 65 9.86 -7.37 12.78
N GLN A 66 11.09 -7.64 12.33
CA GLN A 66 11.45 -8.77 11.48
C GLN A 66 10.75 -8.77 10.11
N VAL A 67 10.47 -7.58 9.56
CA VAL A 67 9.92 -7.41 8.21
C VAL A 67 11.07 -7.34 7.20
N SER A 68 11.08 -8.28 6.26
CA SER A 68 12.22 -8.49 5.35
C SER A 68 12.31 -7.42 4.27
N ALA A 69 11.19 -7.01 3.71
CA ALA A 69 11.12 -6.00 2.64
C ALA A 69 9.81 -5.21 2.69
N ALA A 70 9.76 -4.08 2.02
CA ALA A 70 8.56 -3.26 1.90
C ALA A 70 8.40 -2.67 0.50
N VAL A 71 7.15 -2.52 0.07
CA VAL A 71 6.75 -1.74 -1.08
C VAL A 71 6.39 -0.33 -0.62
N VAL A 72 7.07 0.67 -1.18
CA VAL A 72 6.82 2.07 -0.87
C VAL A 72 6.00 2.67 -2.00
N VAL A 73 4.75 2.96 -1.70
CA VAL A 73 3.83 3.65 -2.60
C VAL A 73 3.84 5.15 -2.32
N GLN A 74 3.25 5.94 -3.20
CA GLN A 74 3.06 7.37 -2.99
C GLN A 74 1.58 7.73 -3.05
N GLU A 75 1.21 8.72 -2.31
CA GLU A 75 -0.08 9.38 -2.31
C GLU A 75 0.14 10.90 -2.38
N PHE A 76 -0.83 11.69 -2.86
CA PHE A 76 -0.66 13.14 -2.96
C PHE A 76 -0.36 13.80 -1.61
N ILE A 77 -0.76 13.19 -0.51
CA ILE A 77 -0.43 13.67 0.84
C ILE A 77 1.06 13.62 1.15
N ASP A 78 1.80 12.70 0.50
CA ASP A 78 3.25 12.60 0.68
C ASP A 78 3.99 13.73 -0.05
N GLY A 79 3.34 14.30 -1.07
CA GLY A 79 3.98 15.04 -2.14
C GLY A 79 4.73 14.13 -3.10
N LEU A 80 5.22 14.67 -4.21
CA LEU A 80 6.03 13.89 -5.14
C LEU A 80 7.43 13.67 -4.56
N GLN A 81 7.74 12.44 -4.20
CA GLN A 81 9.01 12.02 -3.58
C GLN A 81 9.89 11.21 -4.56
N ASN A 82 9.66 11.32 -5.88
CA ASN A 82 10.29 10.44 -6.86
C ASN A 82 11.82 10.40 -6.76
N ASP A 83 12.49 11.56 -6.66
CA ASP A 83 13.95 11.61 -6.57
C ASP A 83 14.45 10.89 -5.32
N TYR A 84 13.82 11.15 -4.16
CA TYR A 84 14.16 10.48 -2.92
C TYR A 84 13.90 8.97 -2.98
N LEU A 85 12.77 8.55 -3.54
CA LEU A 85 12.44 7.13 -3.62
C LEU A 85 13.34 6.37 -4.62
N ALA A 86 13.82 7.03 -5.66
CA ALA A 86 14.85 6.47 -6.55
C ALA A 86 16.18 6.24 -5.80
N GLU A 87 16.59 7.19 -4.95
CA GLU A 87 17.76 7.02 -4.06
C GLU A 87 17.57 5.87 -3.09
N VAL A 88 16.41 5.79 -2.41
CA VAL A 88 16.07 4.71 -1.47
C VAL A 88 16.15 3.35 -2.15
N GLN A 89 15.54 3.19 -3.32
CA GLN A 89 15.58 1.92 -4.06
C GLN A 89 17.00 1.55 -4.49
N SER A 90 17.79 2.53 -4.90
CA SER A 90 19.22 2.31 -5.28
C SER A 90 20.07 1.92 -4.09
N GLN A 91 19.84 2.53 -2.92
CA GLN A 91 20.62 2.29 -1.70
C GLN A 91 20.24 0.98 -1.01
N TYR A 92 18.96 0.59 -1.06
CA TYR A 92 18.42 -0.57 -0.34
C TYR A 92 17.61 -1.50 -1.28
N PRO A 93 18.18 -2.01 -2.39
CA PRO A 93 17.45 -2.73 -3.43
C PRO A 93 16.80 -4.04 -2.95
N ASP A 94 17.36 -4.68 -1.92
CA ASP A 94 16.85 -5.93 -1.33
C ASP A 94 15.84 -5.69 -0.18
N ARG A 95 15.62 -4.41 0.17
CA ARG A 95 14.72 -4.01 1.27
C ARG A 95 13.51 -3.22 0.77
N PHE A 96 13.68 -2.40 -0.25
CA PHE A 96 12.60 -1.55 -0.76
C PHE A 96 12.38 -1.74 -2.25
N LEU A 97 11.11 -1.80 -2.62
CA LEU A 97 10.64 -1.61 -3.96
C LEU A 97 9.76 -0.36 -3.96
N THR A 98 10.14 0.67 -4.74
CA THR A 98 9.45 1.96 -4.69
C THR A 98 8.59 2.18 -5.93
N CYS A 99 7.45 2.86 -5.74
CA CYS A 99 6.57 3.30 -6.81
C CYS A 99 6.80 4.78 -7.14
N GLY A 100 6.89 5.09 -8.42
CA GLY A 100 6.80 6.46 -8.90
C GLY A 100 5.36 6.97 -8.87
N MET A 101 5.18 8.28 -8.80
CA MET A 101 3.87 8.94 -8.95
C MET A 101 4.02 10.21 -9.77
N VAL A 102 2.97 10.58 -10.48
CA VAL A 102 2.92 11.79 -11.31
C VAL A 102 1.71 12.64 -10.97
N GLU A 103 1.69 13.88 -11.46
CA GLU A 103 0.54 14.77 -11.29
C GLU A 103 -0.54 14.46 -12.34
N TYR A 104 -1.35 13.45 -12.09
CA TYR A 104 -2.34 12.90 -13.03
C TYR A 104 -3.36 13.92 -13.58
N LEU A 105 -3.54 15.05 -12.91
CA LEU A 105 -4.45 16.11 -13.34
C LEU A 105 -3.82 17.07 -14.36
N LYS A 106 -2.49 16.99 -14.57
CA LYS A 106 -1.79 17.78 -15.58
C LYS A 106 -1.73 17.03 -16.91
N ASP A 107 -1.72 17.80 -18.01
CA ASP A 107 -1.45 17.24 -19.33
C ASP A 107 -0.01 16.76 -19.45
N GLY A 108 0.22 15.67 -20.17
CA GLY A 108 1.56 15.09 -20.38
C GLY A 108 2.07 14.23 -19.22
N PHE A 109 1.25 13.90 -18.24
CA PHE A 109 1.64 13.03 -17.11
C PHE A 109 2.11 11.64 -17.56
N CYS A 110 1.60 11.13 -18.70
CA CYS A 110 2.03 9.85 -19.23
C CYS A 110 3.51 9.87 -19.64
N ASP A 111 3.99 10.95 -20.26
CA ASP A 111 5.41 11.08 -20.63
C ASP A 111 6.30 11.17 -19.37
N GLU A 112 5.81 11.81 -18.31
CA GLU A 112 6.47 11.82 -17.00
C GLU A 112 6.54 10.42 -16.39
N ALA A 113 5.42 9.68 -16.40
CA ALA A 113 5.39 8.30 -15.91
C ALA A 113 6.36 7.39 -16.70
N ILE A 114 6.46 7.56 -18.02
CA ILE A 114 7.44 6.84 -18.85
C ILE A 114 8.88 7.17 -18.43
N ARG A 115 9.18 8.45 -18.13
CA ARG A 115 10.51 8.84 -17.62
C ARG A 115 10.83 8.17 -16.28
N LEU A 116 9.86 8.09 -15.36
CA LEU A 116 10.06 7.37 -14.09
C LEU A 116 10.35 5.88 -14.33
N MET A 117 9.64 5.24 -15.26
CA MET A 117 9.93 3.85 -15.64
C MET A 117 11.34 3.71 -16.24
N ASP A 118 11.81 4.69 -17.05
CA ASP A 118 13.17 4.72 -17.60
C ASP A 118 14.23 4.92 -16.52
N GLN A 119 13.91 5.60 -15.43
CA GLN A 119 14.74 5.75 -14.22
C GLN A 119 14.81 4.48 -13.36
N GLY A 120 13.99 3.46 -13.66
CA GLY A 120 14.06 2.15 -13.03
C GLY A 120 12.96 1.87 -12.01
N PHE A 121 11.96 2.74 -11.84
CA PHE A 121 10.80 2.42 -11.02
C PHE A 121 10.07 1.18 -11.52
N LYS A 122 9.78 0.25 -10.62
CA LYS A 122 9.11 -1.02 -10.92
C LYS A 122 7.61 -0.97 -10.70
N GLY A 123 7.11 0.09 -10.07
CA GLY A 123 5.70 0.36 -9.84
C GLY A 123 5.35 1.82 -10.10
N ILE A 124 4.10 2.06 -10.47
CA ILE A 124 3.48 3.39 -10.51
C ILE A 124 2.29 3.39 -9.56
N ALA A 125 2.23 4.38 -8.66
CA ALA A 125 1.13 4.53 -7.70
C ALA A 125 0.07 5.50 -8.23
N ILE A 126 -1.20 5.10 -8.15
CA ILE A 126 -2.35 5.95 -8.50
C ILE A 126 -3.29 6.06 -7.31
N PRO A 127 -3.35 7.20 -6.62
CA PRO A 127 -4.41 7.46 -5.64
C PRO A 127 -5.72 7.81 -6.36
N GLY A 128 -6.44 6.78 -6.81
CA GLY A 128 -7.62 6.92 -7.67
C GLY A 128 -8.71 7.80 -7.07
N HIS A 129 -8.89 7.72 -5.74
CA HIS A 129 -9.83 8.56 -4.99
C HIS A 129 -9.49 10.06 -5.00
N ARG A 130 -8.32 10.44 -5.53
CA ARG A 130 -7.88 11.85 -5.65
C ARG A 130 -7.80 12.37 -7.08
N LEU A 131 -8.30 11.61 -8.05
CA LEU A 131 -8.27 11.98 -9.47
C LEU A 131 -9.33 13.02 -9.87
N LEU A 132 -10.15 13.50 -8.93
CA LEU A 132 -11.21 14.50 -9.17
C LEU A 132 -12.11 14.13 -10.35
N GLY A 133 -12.42 12.84 -10.50
CA GLY A 133 -13.29 12.29 -11.52
C GLY A 133 -12.63 12.06 -12.89
N LYS A 134 -11.30 12.26 -13.03
CA LYS A 134 -10.57 11.87 -14.24
C LYS A 134 -10.70 10.35 -14.45
N PRO A 135 -11.20 9.89 -15.61
CA PRO A 135 -11.39 8.47 -15.84
C PRO A 135 -10.07 7.70 -15.96
N LEU A 136 -10.02 6.50 -15.39
CA LEU A 136 -8.91 5.57 -15.62
C LEU A 136 -8.83 5.12 -17.08
N THR A 137 -9.94 5.17 -17.80
CA THR A 137 -10.03 4.80 -19.21
C THR A 137 -9.73 5.96 -20.18
N SER A 138 -9.30 7.13 -19.69
CA SER A 138 -8.89 8.22 -20.59
C SER A 138 -7.70 7.80 -21.47
N ASP A 139 -7.60 8.34 -22.68
CA ASP A 139 -6.58 7.97 -23.68
C ASP A 139 -5.17 8.03 -23.11
N GLU A 140 -4.86 9.05 -22.31
CA GLU A 140 -3.54 9.23 -21.71
C GLU A 140 -3.26 8.21 -20.60
N MET A 141 -4.26 7.87 -19.75
CA MET A 141 -4.16 6.79 -18.78
C MET A 141 -3.97 5.45 -19.47
N MET A 142 -4.77 5.14 -20.49
CA MET A 142 -4.65 3.88 -21.23
C MET A 142 -3.30 3.75 -21.94
N ARG A 143 -2.74 4.84 -22.45
CA ARG A 143 -1.38 4.86 -23.01
C ARG A 143 -0.35 4.50 -21.93
N MET A 144 -0.47 5.07 -20.74
CA MET A 144 0.42 4.77 -19.61
C MET A 144 0.31 3.29 -19.18
N PHE A 145 -0.90 2.74 -19.05
CA PHE A 145 -1.09 1.34 -18.66
C PHE A 145 -0.51 0.35 -19.68
N ARG A 146 -0.66 0.62 -20.97
CA ARG A 146 -0.02 -0.19 -22.02
C ARG A 146 1.52 -0.15 -21.93
N GLU A 147 2.12 1.01 -21.63
CA GLU A 147 3.55 1.14 -21.41
C GLU A 147 4.02 0.42 -20.14
N MET A 148 3.25 0.49 -19.05
CA MET A 148 3.51 -0.26 -17.83
C MET A 148 3.49 -1.78 -18.10
N GLU A 149 2.45 -2.27 -18.79
CA GLU A 149 2.36 -3.69 -19.17
C GLU A 149 3.56 -4.12 -20.01
N ARG A 150 3.91 -3.36 -21.06
CA ARG A 150 5.03 -3.63 -21.95
C ARG A 150 6.36 -3.71 -21.21
N ARG A 151 6.56 -2.90 -20.18
CA ARG A 151 7.79 -2.79 -19.38
C ARG A 151 7.78 -3.67 -18.13
N ASN A 152 6.69 -4.42 -17.89
CA ASN A 152 6.47 -5.20 -16.67
C ASN A 152 6.55 -4.35 -15.39
N VAL A 153 6.05 -3.10 -15.44
CA VAL A 153 5.87 -2.20 -14.30
C VAL A 153 4.49 -2.43 -13.71
N PHE A 154 4.38 -2.62 -12.40
CA PHE A 154 3.07 -2.89 -11.77
C PHE A 154 2.33 -1.58 -11.44
N LEU A 155 1.01 -1.67 -11.36
CA LEU A 155 0.12 -0.64 -10.88
C LEU A 155 -0.19 -0.86 -9.40
N SER A 156 0.07 0.14 -8.55
CA SER A 156 -0.50 0.22 -7.21
C SER A 156 -1.63 1.25 -7.23
N ILE A 157 -2.84 0.85 -6.87
CA ILE A 157 -4.00 1.74 -6.97
C ILE A 157 -4.90 1.65 -5.75
N THR A 158 -5.29 2.80 -5.20
CA THR A 158 -6.40 2.93 -4.25
C THR A 158 -7.59 3.49 -5.00
N LEU A 159 -8.69 2.73 -5.09
CA LEU A 159 -9.89 3.15 -5.80
C LEU A 159 -10.73 4.14 -4.97
N GLU A 160 -11.50 4.98 -5.63
CA GLU A 160 -12.54 5.79 -4.99
C GLU A 160 -13.71 4.93 -4.51
N ASP A 161 -14.52 5.47 -3.61
CA ASP A 161 -15.76 4.83 -3.18
C ASP A 161 -16.74 4.65 -4.35
N GLY A 162 -17.47 3.54 -4.34
CA GLY A 162 -18.48 3.23 -5.35
C GLY A 162 -17.95 2.40 -6.51
N ASP A 163 -18.77 2.29 -7.56
CA ASP A 163 -18.55 1.33 -8.65
C ASP A 163 -17.86 1.90 -9.89
N LYS A 164 -17.74 3.21 -10.00
CA LYS A 164 -17.26 3.86 -11.23
C LYS A 164 -15.85 3.41 -11.58
N GLN A 165 -14.89 3.62 -10.67
CA GLN A 165 -13.50 3.23 -10.92
C GLN A 165 -13.31 1.70 -10.91
N VAL A 166 -14.17 0.95 -10.23
CA VAL A 166 -14.18 -0.53 -10.33
C VAL A 166 -14.50 -0.96 -11.77
N GLY A 167 -15.50 -0.36 -12.39
CA GLY A 167 -15.84 -0.60 -13.81
C GLY A 167 -14.71 -0.19 -14.75
N GLU A 168 -14.17 1.01 -14.57
CA GLU A 168 -13.06 1.53 -15.38
C GLU A 168 -11.80 0.64 -15.24
N LEU A 169 -11.45 0.20 -14.02
CA LEU A 169 -10.30 -0.69 -13.81
C LEU A 169 -10.54 -2.08 -14.44
N SER A 170 -11.78 -2.57 -14.46
CA SER A 170 -12.13 -3.80 -15.17
C SER A 170 -11.84 -3.69 -16.67
N GLU A 171 -12.14 -2.53 -17.30
CA GLU A 171 -11.80 -2.26 -18.70
C GLU A 171 -10.28 -2.20 -18.91
N VAL A 172 -9.55 -1.54 -18.01
CA VAL A 172 -8.06 -1.50 -18.04
C VAL A 172 -7.48 -2.91 -17.98
N ILE A 173 -7.96 -3.76 -17.06
CA ILE A 173 -7.50 -5.15 -16.93
C ILE A 173 -7.80 -5.96 -18.20
N ALA A 174 -8.95 -5.75 -18.82
CA ALA A 174 -9.32 -6.42 -20.07
C ALA A 174 -8.43 -6.03 -21.24
N GLU A 175 -8.05 -4.74 -21.34
CA GLU A 175 -7.15 -4.25 -22.39
C GLU A 175 -5.65 -4.53 -22.11
N CYS A 176 -5.25 -4.60 -20.84
CA CYS A 176 -3.88 -4.84 -20.40
C CYS A 176 -3.82 -6.09 -19.51
N PRO A 177 -4.07 -7.31 -20.05
CA PRO A 177 -4.27 -8.51 -19.24
C PRO A 177 -3.00 -9.02 -18.54
N ARG A 178 -1.82 -8.51 -18.87
CA ARG A 178 -0.55 -8.81 -18.20
C ARG A 178 -0.09 -7.70 -17.26
N LEU A 179 -0.78 -6.56 -17.22
CA LEU A 179 -0.49 -5.50 -16.27
C LEU A 179 -0.75 -6.02 -14.86
N ARG A 180 0.31 -6.13 -14.05
CA ARG A 180 0.16 -6.51 -12.65
C ARG A 180 -0.48 -5.36 -11.87
N VAL A 181 -1.55 -5.63 -11.13
CA VAL A 181 -2.32 -4.64 -10.39
C VAL A 181 -2.40 -5.02 -8.91
N ALA A 182 -2.00 -4.14 -8.02
CA ALA A 182 -2.23 -4.24 -6.59
C ALA A 182 -3.28 -3.20 -6.18
N ILE A 183 -4.43 -3.66 -5.68
CA ILE A 183 -5.52 -2.80 -5.19
C ILE A 183 -5.35 -2.61 -3.69
N GLY A 184 -5.33 -1.37 -3.23
CA GLY A 184 -5.01 -0.97 -1.87
C GLY A 184 -6.13 -1.13 -0.85
N HIS A 185 -5.72 -1.16 0.43
CA HIS A 185 -6.56 -1.02 1.63
C HIS A 185 -7.69 -2.04 1.77
N LEU A 186 -7.46 -3.29 1.32
CA LEU A 186 -8.51 -4.33 1.24
C LEU A 186 -9.79 -3.77 0.59
N GLY A 187 -9.63 -2.96 -0.47
CA GLY A 187 -10.75 -2.30 -1.14
C GLY A 187 -11.51 -1.32 -0.24
N MET A 188 -10.81 -0.63 0.68
CA MET A 188 -11.44 0.23 1.69
C MET A 188 -12.55 -0.50 2.45
N ALA A 189 -12.25 -1.73 2.89
CA ALA A 189 -13.16 -2.55 3.69
C ALA A 189 -13.80 -1.69 4.80
N ASN A 190 -15.10 -1.53 4.77
CA ASN A 190 -15.78 -0.62 5.67
C ASN A 190 -15.73 -1.11 7.12
N PRO A 191 -15.45 -0.20 8.06
CA PRO A 191 -15.41 -0.50 9.48
C PRO A 191 -16.78 -0.86 10.07
N PRO A 192 -16.84 -1.33 11.27
CA PRO A 192 -17.55 -2.42 11.93
C PRO A 192 -19.07 -2.39 11.93
N GLN A 193 -19.71 -1.44 11.27
CA GLN A 193 -21.17 -1.29 11.31
C GLN A 193 -21.90 -2.11 10.26
N THR A 194 -21.17 -2.58 9.22
CA THR A 194 -21.74 -3.40 8.16
C THR A 194 -20.69 -4.44 7.77
N PRO A 195 -21.01 -5.73 7.77
CA PRO A 195 -20.13 -6.76 7.26
C PRO A 195 -19.71 -6.43 5.82
N CYS A 196 -18.43 -6.67 5.46
CA CYS A 196 -17.93 -6.32 4.13
C CYS A 196 -18.74 -6.98 3.01
N TRP A 197 -19.21 -8.22 3.20
CA TRP A 197 -20.02 -8.92 2.18
C TRP A 197 -21.38 -8.26 1.86
N GLU A 198 -21.90 -7.41 2.73
CA GLU A 198 -23.16 -6.66 2.49
C GLU A 198 -22.90 -5.41 1.62
N ASN A 199 -21.63 -5.00 1.46
CA ASN A 199 -21.25 -3.91 0.58
C ASN A 199 -21.00 -4.45 -0.85
N GLU A 200 -21.95 -4.24 -1.75
CA GLU A 200 -21.88 -4.72 -3.12
C GLU A 200 -20.70 -4.12 -3.90
N SER A 201 -20.39 -2.84 -3.67
CA SER A 201 -19.25 -2.17 -4.30
C SER A 201 -17.92 -2.78 -3.85
N TRP A 202 -17.76 -3.04 -2.55
CA TRP A 202 -16.61 -3.76 -2.03
C TRP A 202 -16.46 -5.15 -2.66
N ARG A 203 -17.56 -5.91 -2.76
CA ARG A 203 -17.54 -7.23 -3.39
C ARG A 203 -17.08 -7.17 -4.84
N ARG A 204 -17.58 -6.21 -5.63
CA ARG A 204 -17.15 -6.02 -7.03
C ARG A 204 -15.67 -5.70 -7.13
N GLN A 205 -15.18 -4.85 -6.24
CA GLN A 205 -13.75 -4.53 -6.17
C GLN A 205 -12.91 -5.76 -5.86
N MET A 206 -13.29 -6.55 -4.83
CA MET A 206 -12.60 -7.81 -4.50
C MET A 206 -12.59 -8.78 -5.69
N LEU A 207 -13.71 -8.91 -6.41
CA LEU A 207 -13.83 -9.83 -7.53
C LEU A 207 -12.90 -9.52 -8.71
N LEU A 208 -12.33 -8.31 -8.80
CA LEU A 208 -11.26 -8.00 -9.76
C LEU A 208 -10.02 -8.89 -9.55
N ALA A 209 -9.76 -9.35 -8.32
CA ALA A 209 -8.65 -10.24 -8.04
C ALA A 209 -8.82 -11.68 -8.57
N ARG A 210 -9.97 -12.00 -9.16
CA ARG A 210 -10.13 -13.26 -9.93
C ARG A 210 -9.32 -13.26 -11.23
N HIS A 211 -8.93 -12.10 -11.73
CA HIS A 211 -7.93 -12.02 -12.78
C HIS A 211 -6.56 -12.42 -12.24
N GLU A 212 -5.79 -13.18 -13.04
CA GLU A 212 -4.51 -13.75 -12.60
C GLU A 212 -3.51 -12.67 -12.16
N ASN A 213 -3.49 -11.55 -12.88
CA ASN A 213 -2.58 -10.43 -12.71
C ASN A 213 -2.99 -9.41 -11.63
N VAL A 214 -4.08 -9.65 -10.90
CA VAL A 214 -4.61 -8.74 -9.87
C VAL A 214 -4.45 -9.32 -8.49
N MET A 215 -3.94 -8.50 -7.56
CA MET A 215 -3.83 -8.78 -6.13
C MET A 215 -4.51 -7.67 -5.31
N ILE A 216 -4.88 -8.01 -4.09
CA ILE A 216 -5.42 -7.05 -3.11
C ILE A 216 -4.44 -6.98 -1.94
N GLU A 217 -4.05 -5.78 -1.53
CA GLU A 217 -3.27 -5.60 -0.32
C GLU A 217 -4.10 -4.89 0.77
N SER A 218 -3.78 -5.20 2.03
CA SER A 218 -4.59 -4.78 3.18
C SER A 218 -4.06 -3.52 3.87
N GLY A 219 -3.36 -2.64 3.14
CA GLY A 219 -2.73 -1.45 3.70
C GLY A 219 -3.58 -0.77 4.77
N GLY A 220 -3.03 -0.66 5.97
CA GLY A 220 -3.69 0.04 7.06
C GLY A 220 -4.98 -0.58 7.60
N ILE A 221 -5.22 -1.86 7.42
CA ILE A 221 -6.44 -2.51 7.93
C ILE A 221 -6.66 -2.24 9.42
N THR A 222 -5.60 -2.10 10.19
CA THR A 222 -5.69 -1.81 11.64
C THR A 222 -6.24 -0.41 11.94
N TRP A 223 -5.99 0.59 11.10
CA TRP A 223 -6.61 1.90 11.30
C TRP A 223 -8.04 1.96 10.74
N LEU A 224 -8.39 1.16 9.74
CA LEU A 224 -9.78 0.99 9.30
C LEU A 224 -10.67 0.47 10.44
N TYR A 225 -10.11 -0.36 11.33
CA TYR A 225 -10.79 -0.94 12.48
C TYR A 225 -10.30 -0.37 13.83
N ASN A 226 -9.80 0.87 13.86
CA ASN A 226 -9.23 1.50 15.06
C ASN A 226 -10.22 1.78 16.19
N SER A 227 -11.51 1.67 15.94
CA SER A 227 -12.56 1.66 16.99
C SER A 227 -12.52 0.39 17.84
N GLU A 228 -11.84 -0.65 17.38
CA GLU A 228 -11.61 -1.88 18.13
C GLU A 228 -10.25 -1.83 18.83
N PHE A 229 -10.18 -2.57 19.94
CA PHE A 229 -8.90 -2.79 20.60
C PHE A 229 -8.16 -3.95 19.95
N TYR A 230 -6.79 -3.96 20.06
CA TYR A 230 -5.99 -5.13 19.65
C TYR A 230 -6.59 -6.42 20.29
N PRO A 231 -6.75 -7.53 19.57
CA PRO A 231 -6.17 -7.90 18.27
C PRO A 231 -7.06 -7.70 17.02
N PHE A 232 -7.93 -6.73 16.98
CA PHE A 232 -8.71 -6.36 15.79
C PHE A 232 -9.54 -7.51 15.20
N PRO A 233 -10.52 -8.08 15.93
CA PRO A 233 -11.29 -9.24 15.45
C PRO A 233 -12.07 -8.96 14.16
N SER A 234 -12.54 -7.74 13.94
CA SER A 234 -13.24 -7.38 12.70
C SER A 234 -12.27 -7.28 11.50
N ALA A 235 -11.00 -6.92 11.72
CA ALA A 235 -9.99 -6.97 10.67
C ALA A 235 -9.72 -8.42 10.21
N ILE A 236 -9.61 -9.37 11.15
CA ILE A 236 -9.49 -10.80 10.82
C ILE A 236 -10.71 -11.29 10.05
N ARG A 237 -11.90 -10.87 10.47
CA ARG A 237 -13.15 -11.24 9.77
C ARG A 237 -13.16 -10.72 8.33
N ALA A 238 -12.79 -9.46 8.11
CA ALA A 238 -12.70 -8.87 6.77
C ALA A 238 -11.69 -9.62 5.86
N ILE A 239 -10.54 -10.03 6.41
CA ILE A 239 -9.57 -10.86 5.68
C ILE A 239 -10.21 -12.21 5.29
N LYS A 240 -10.94 -12.85 6.20
CA LYS A 240 -11.63 -14.11 5.91
C LYS A 240 -12.71 -13.98 4.84
N GLU A 241 -13.52 -12.93 4.93
CA GLU A 241 -14.54 -12.63 3.92
C GLU A 241 -13.92 -12.41 2.53
N ALA A 242 -12.80 -11.67 2.45
CA ALA A 242 -12.05 -11.52 1.22
C ALA A 242 -11.50 -12.86 0.72
N THR A 243 -10.97 -13.69 1.64
CA THR A 243 -10.47 -15.06 1.31
C THR A 243 -11.57 -15.94 0.73
N GLU A 244 -12.78 -15.89 1.27
CA GLU A 244 -13.92 -16.65 0.75
C GLU A 244 -14.32 -16.22 -0.68
N LEU A 245 -14.10 -14.96 -1.03
CA LEU A 245 -14.44 -14.45 -2.36
C LEU A 245 -13.38 -14.75 -3.43
N VAL A 246 -12.11 -14.66 -3.08
CA VAL A 246 -11.01 -14.67 -4.08
C VAL A 246 -9.86 -15.61 -3.77
N GLY A 247 -9.83 -16.22 -2.58
CA GLY A 247 -8.72 -17.05 -2.11
C GLY A 247 -7.62 -16.25 -1.40
N MET A 248 -6.95 -16.87 -0.41
CA MET A 248 -5.87 -16.24 0.32
C MET A 248 -4.66 -15.93 -0.57
N GLU A 249 -4.47 -16.68 -1.64
CA GLU A 249 -3.40 -16.48 -2.63
C GLU A 249 -3.51 -15.15 -3.40
N LYS A 250 -4.62 -14.42 -3.23
CA LYS A 250 -4.89 -13.12 -3.84
C LYS A 250 -4.72 -11.95 -2.88
N LEU A 251 -4.42 -12.22 -1.62
CA LEU A 251 -4.35 -11.22 -0.57
C LEU A 251 -2.91 -11.02 -0.07
N MET A 252 -2.53 -9.77 0.18
CA MET A 252 -1.22 -9.40 0.73
C MET A 252 -1.40 -8.50 1.94
N TRP A 253 -0.54 -8.65 2.94
CA TRP A 253 -0.48 -7.72 4.04
C TRP A 253 0.25 -6.43 3.65
N GLY A 254 -0.30 -5.28 4.06
CA GLY A 254 0.33 -3.98 4.01
C GLY A 254 0.06 -3.22 5.32
N SER A 255 1.01 -2.44 5.79
CA SER A 255 0.90 -1.74 7.06
C SER A 255 0.25 -0.37 6.97
N ASP A 256 0.39 0.31 5.84
CA ASP A 256 0.17 1.76 5.71
C ASP A 256 1.05 2.58 6.69
N TYR A 257 2.31 2.13 6.87
CA TYR A 257 3.31 2.89 7.60
C TYR A 257 3.56 4.25 6.91
N PRO A 258 3.63 5.38 7.61
CA PRO A 258 3.73 5.54 9.05
C PRO A 258 2.38 5.82 9.75
N ARG A 259 1.27 5.91 9.05
CA ARG A 259 -0.03 6.22 9.64
C ARG A 259 -0.41 5.23 10.74
N THR A 260 -0.25 3.96 10.49
CA THR A 260 -0.56 2.89 11.45
C THR A 260 0.19 3.04 12.77
N ILE A 261 1.44 3.50 12.75
CA ILE A 261 2.23 3.63 13.99
C ILE A 261 1.89 4.86 14.83
N THR A 262 0.91 5.66 14.45
CA THR A 262 0.33 6.67 15.33
C THR A 262 -0.52 6.07 16.44
N ALA A 263 -1.07 4.88 16.24
CA ALA A 263 -1.99 4.21 17.17
C ALA A 263 -1.42 2.93 17.79
N ILE A 264 -0.60 2.18 17.05
CA ILE A 264 -0.02 0.89 17.47
C ILE A 264 1.45 0.82 17.07
N THR A 265 2.19 -0.19 17.55
CA THR A 265 3.55 -0.43 17.06
C THR A 265 3.52 -1.03 15.66
N TYR A 266 4.60 -0.85 14.89
CA TYR A 266 4.70 -1.43 13.55
C TYR A 266 4.55 -2.96 13.58
N ARG A 267 5.14 -3.66 14.57
CA ARG A 267 4.96 -5.10 14.76
C ARG A 267 3.49 -5.48 15.01
N MET A 268 2.74 -4.72 15.78
CA MET A 268 1.32 -5.01 16.05
C MET A 268 0.46 -4.93 14.78
N SER A 269 0.92 -4.23 13.73
CA SER A 269 0.15 -4.12 12.47
C SER A 269 0.00 -5.44 11.71
N TYR A 270 0.82 -6.45 12.02
CA TYR A 270 0.70 -7.81 11.47
C TYR A 270 0.60 -8.91 12.55
N ASP A 271 1.07 -8.67 13.77
CA ASP A 271 1.16 -9.68 14.83
C ASP A 271 -0.22 -10.23 15.22
N PHE A 272 -1.28 -9.44 15.05
CA PHE A 272 -2.66 -9.91 15.24
C PHE A 272 -3.04 -11.03 14.25
N VAL A 273 -2.51 -11.01 13.02
CA VAL A 273 -2.66 -12.10 12.05
C VAL A 273 -1.89 -13.33 12.52
N VAL A 274 -0.62 -13.17 12.92
CA VAL A 274 0.22 -14.26 13.44
C VAL A 274 -0.46 -14.99 14.60
N LYS A 275 -1.04 -14.23 15.53
CA LYS A 275 -1.70 -14.75 16.75
C LYS A 275 -3.12 -15.23 16.55
N SER A 276 -3.76 -14.91 15.42
CA SER A 276 -5.12 -15.35 15.13
C SER A 276 -5.23 -16.87 15.13
N GLN A 277 -6.29 -17.39 15.76
CA GLN A 277 -6.67 -18.82 15.69
C GLN A 277 -7.65 -19.11 14.54
N GLU A 278 -8.08 -18.07 13.83
CA GLU A 278 -9.06 -18.17 12.75
C GLU A 278 -8.42 -18.37 11.38
N LEU A 279 -7.10 -18.16 11.28
CA LEU A 279 -6.31 -18.37 10.08
C LEU A 279 -5.37 -19.57 10.27
N THR A 280 -5.26 -20.40 9.26
CA THR A 280 -4.30 -21.49 9.22
C THR A 280 -2.86 -20.97 9.06
N ASP A 281 -1.86 -21.77 9.40
CA ASP A 281 -0.45 -21.39 9.23
C ASP A 281 -0.10 -21.13 7.76
N GLU A 282 -0.73 -21.85 6.83
CA GLU A 282 -0.57 -21.64 5.39
C GLU A 282 -1.16 -20.30 4.96
N GLU A 283 -2.38 -19.95 5.40
CA GLU A 283 -2.99 -18.65 5.10
C GLU A 283 -2.15 -17.49 5.64
N LYS A 284 -1.62 -17.61 6.87
CA LYS A 284 -0.70 -16.62 7.45
C LYS A 284 0.57 -16.45 6.62
N ARG A 285 1.16 -17.56 6.17
CA ARG A 285 2.38 -17.55 5.37
C ARG A 285 2.14 -16.85 4.01
N LEU A 286 1.05 -17.19 3.35
CA LEU A 286 0.65 -16.57 2.07
C LEU A 286 0.42 -15.07 2.25
N PHE A 287 -0.46 -14.71 3.19
CA PHE A 287 -0.88 -13.32 3.41
C PHE A 287 0.25 -12.40 3.82
N LEU A 288 1.12 -12.85 4.76
CA LEU A 288 2.15 -11.99 5.34
C LEU A 288 3.40 -11.82 4.47
N GLY A 289 3.65 -12.71 3.49
CA GLY A 289 4.86 -12.57 2.71
C GLY A 289 4.93 -13.29 1.38
N GLU A 290 4.53 -14.55 1.26
CA GLU A 290 4.78 -15.34 0.05
C GLU A 290 4.05 -14.76 -1.19
N ASN A 291 2.83 -14.26 -1.00
CA ASN A 291 2.09 -13.63 -2.10
C ASN A 291 2.79 -12.35 -2.57
N ALA A 292 3.19 -11.48 -1.64
CA ALA A 292 3.93 -10.25 -1.95
C ALA A 292 5.29 -10.56 -2.58
N LYS A 293 6.03 -11.54 -2.04
CA LYS A 293 7.30 -12.00 -2.60
C LYS A 293 7.17 -12.40 -4.07
N LYS A 294 6.17 -13.23 -4.38
CA LYS A 294 5.89 -13.71 -5.74
C LYS A 294 5.43 -12.57 -6.65
N PHE A 295 4.47 -11.77 -6.19
CA PHE A 295 3.85 -10.72 -7.01
C PHE A 295 4.83 -9.61 -7.35
N TYR A 296 5.60 -9.13 -6.38
CA TYR A 296 6.56 -8.05 -6.60
C TYR A 296 7.93 -8.53 -7.11
N GLY A 297 8.24 -9.82 -6.98
CA GLY A 297 9.49 -10.41 -7.47
C GLY A 297 10.67 -10.17 -6.53
N PHE A 298 10.45 -10.22 -5.21
CA PHE A 298 11.55 -10.17 -4.24
C PHE A 298 12.33 -11.49 -4.26
N GLU A 299 13.55 -11.48 -4.81
CA GLU A 299 14.40 -12.67 -4.93
C GLU A 299 15.41 -12.80 -3.79
N ASN A 300 16.07 -11.68 -3.43
CA ASN A 300 17.19 -11.64 -2.50
C ASN A 300 16.79 -11.00 -1.16
N LEU A 301 15.92 -11.67 -0.41
CA LEU A 301 15.51 -11.16 0.89
C LEU A 301 16.66 -11.28 1.91
N VAL A 302 16.93 -10.19 2.62
CA VAL A 302 17.97 -10.15 3.66
C VAL A 302 17.53 -10.98 4.86
N GLU A 303 18.41 -11.83 5.34
CA GLU A 303 18.20 -12.52 6.62
C GLU A 303 18.40 -11.53 7.79
N LEU A 304 17.32 -11.28 8.52
CA LEU A 304 17.35 -10.36 9.65
C LEU A 304 17.76 -11.09 10.93
N PRO A 305 18.76 -10.57 11.68
CA PRO A 305 19.10 -11.11 12.98
C PRO A 305 17.91 -10.90 13.94
N TYR A 306 17.57 -11.93 14.71
CA TYR A 306 16.57 -11.78 15.75
C TYR A 306 17.14 -10.93 16.89
N ILE A 307 16.43 -9.84 17.20
CA ILE A 307 16.77 -8.96 18.33
C ILE A 307 15.75 -9.23 19.43
N LYS A 308 16.24 -9.83 20.52
CA LYS A 308 15.40 -10.15 21.68
C LYS A 308 14.89 -8.88 22.33
N ASN A 309 13.58 -8.82 22.56
CA ASN A 309 12.98 -7.77 23.35
C ASN A 309 13.34 -7.94 24.84
N MET A 310 13.49 -6.84 25.55
CA MET A 310 13.81 -6.86 27.00
C MET A 310 12.72 -7.56 27.83
N SER A 311 11.50 -7.67 27.30
CA SER A 311 10.37 -8.35 27.96
C SER A 311 10.28 -9.86 27.66
N GLU A 312 11.19 -10.40 26.86
CA GLU A 312 11.34 -11.83 26.57
C GLU A 312 12.43 -12.43 27.49
#